data_689754565dcf891c943d23b579972cab
#
_entry.id   689754565dcf891c943d23b579972cab
#
_cell.length_a   1.000
_cell.length_b   1.000
_cell.length_c   1.000
_cell.angle_alpha   90.00
_cell.angle_beta   90.00
_cell.angle_gamma   90.00
#
_symmetry.space_group_name_H-M   'P 1'
#
loop_
_entity.id
_entity.type
_entity.pdbx_description
1 polymer ?
#
loop_
_entity_poly.entity_id
_entity_poly.type
_entity_poly.pdbx_seq_one_letter_code
_entity_poly.pdbx_strand_id
1 'polypeptide(L)'
;MFGCEHCGFTVYFNVGASVSGICTRQNGDVLLLKRMHPPRMGSWTLPGGFAEPDESGLEALVREVYEETGLVVTEPVAHSAFPNTYVYKGVTYATFDMVYVCQVDGAPILDGTEVDAHRWFSLTELLDADISFPSLKNAIDLYVSQHDLKKTTG
;
A
#
# COMPACT_ATOMS: atom_id res chain seq x y z
N MET A 1 -0.31 -5.61 -25.80
CA MET A 1 -0.98 -4.84 -26.87
C MET A 1 -1.85 -5.81 -27.68
N PHE A 2 -3.08 -5.44 -27.93
CA PHE A 2 -4.01 -6.17 -28.81
C PHE A 2 -4.45 -5.22 -29.93
N GLY A 3 -4.33 -5.65 -31.19
CA GLY A 3 -4.78 -4.90 -32.36
C GLY A 3 -5.91 -5.63 -33.07
N CYS A 4 -6.97 -4.92 -33.42
CA CYS A 4 -8.06 -5.45 -34.21
C CYS A 4 -7.68 -5.40 -35.70
N GLU A 5 -7.54 -6.56 -36.36
CA GLU A 5 -7.19 -6.63 -37.78
C GLU A 5 -8.25 -6.05 -38.72
N HIS A 6 -9.51 -5.97 -38.28
CA HIS A 6 -10.62 -5.48 -39.07
C HIS A 6 -10.71 -3.95 -39.12
N CYS A 7 -10.50 -3.25 -37.98
CA CYS A 7 -10.65 -1.80 -37.88
C CYS A 7 -9.42 -1.03 -37.49
N GLY A 8 -8.29 -1.72 -37.21
CA GLY A 8 -7.04 -1.11 -36.79
C GLY A 8 -7.02 -0.60 -35.35
N PHE A 9 -8.11 -0.74 -34.59
CA PHE A 9 -8.16 -0.32 -33.19
C PHE A 9 -7.13 -1.09 -32.36
N THR A 10 -6.36 -0.39 -31.55
CA THR A 10 -5.31 -0.97 -30.72
C THR A 10 -5.58 -0.69 -29.24
N VAL A 11 -5.52 -1.75 -28.41
CA VAL A 11 -5.60 -1.67 -26.95
C VAL A 11 -4.22 -1.92 -26.37
N TYR A 12 -3.79 -1.01 -25.52
CA TYR A 12 -2.60 -1.19 -24.72
C TYR A 12 -2.99 -1.68 -23.31
N PHE A 13 -2.38 -2.78 -22.87
CA PHE A 13 -2.54 -3.25 -21.50
C PHE A 13 -1.63 -2.42 -20.60
N ASN A 14 -2.22 -1.50 -19.87
CA ASN A 14 -1.49 -0.65 -18.93
C ASN A 14 -1.41 -1.34 -17.57
N VAL A 15 -0.43 -0.92 -16.77
CA VAL A 15 -0.32 -1.35 -15.37
C VAL A 15 -1.44 -0.70 -14.55
N GLY A 16 -1.99 -1.43 -13.59
CA GLY A 16 -2.92 -0.87 -12.62
C GLY A 16 -2.17 0.04 -11.63
N ALA A 17 -2.67 1.24 -11.39
CA ALA A 17 -2.14 2.13 -10.37
C ALA A 17 -2.70 1.75 -9.01
N SER A 18 -1.85 1.49 -8.03
CA SER A 18 -2.23 1.31 -6.63
C SER A 18 -1.46 2.26 -5.72
N VAL A 19 -2.03 2.55 -4.57
CA VAL A 19 -1.45 3.42 -3.56
C VAL A 19 -1.45 2.73 -2.21
N SER A 20 -0.44 2.99 -1.39
CA SER A 20 -0.38 2.49 -0.01
C SER A 20 0.28 3.50 0.91
N GLY A 21 -0.10 3.50 2.19
CA GLY A 21 0.42 4.39 3.20
C GLY A 21 1.27 3.68 4.26
N ILE A 22 2.52 4.11 4.43
CA ILE A 22 3.27 3.88 5.67
C ILE A 22 2.69 4.86 6.69
N CYS A 23 1.56 4.45 7.31
CA CYS A 23 0.82 5.26 8.27
C CYS A 23 1.50 5.17 9.63
N THR A 24 2.03 6.29 10.12
CA THR A 24 2.75 6.36 11.40
C THR A 24 1.94 7.08 12.45
N ARG A 25 2.12 6.70 13.72
CA ARG A 25 1.66 7.45 14.88
C ARG A 25 2.83 8.16 15.57
N GLN A 26 2.56 9.00 16.57
CA GLN A 26 3.55 9.88 17.21
C GLN A 26 4.81 9.16 17.72
N ASN A 27 4.70 7.92 18.18
CA ASN A 27 5.85 7.15 18.66
C ASN A 27 6.68 6.49 17.54
N GLY A 28 6.28 6.67 16.27
CA GLY A 28 6.97 6.13 15.10
C GLY A 28 6.57 4.71 14.70
N ASP A 29 5.63 4.08 15.41
CA ASP A 29 5.11 2.79 14.97
C ASP A 29 4.28 2.93 13.70
N VAL A 30 4.29 1.89 12.89
CA VAL A 30 3.61 1.80 11.59
C VAL A 30 2.40 0.88 11.68
N LEU A 31 1.28 1.33 11.12
CA LEU A 31 0.05 0.54 11.04
C LEU A 31 0.15 -0.50 9.93
N LEU A 32 -0.08 -1.77 10.27
CA LEU A 32 -0.34 -2.82 9.30
C LEU A 32 -1.73 -3.42 9.52
N LEU A 33 -2.35 -3.82 8.42
CA LEU A 33 -3.65 -4.47 8.36
C LEU A 33 -3.49 -5.93 7.94
N LYS A 34 -4.35 -6.81 8.41
CA LYS A 34 -4.31 -8.23 8.07
C LYS A 34 -5.33 -8.54 6.98
N ARG A 35 -4.87 -9.10 5.88
CA ARG A 35 -5.70 -9.38 4.69
C ARG A 35 -6.68 -10.53 4.95
N MET A 36 -7.95 -10.33 4.59
CA MET A 36 -9.00 -11.35 4.67
C MET A 36 -9.14 -12.18 3.39
N HIS A 37 -8.66 -11.68 2.26
CA HIS A 37 -8.92 -12.28 0.95
C HIS A 37 -7.65 -12.63 0.18
N PRO A 38 -7.71 -13.62 -0.73
CA PRO A 38 -6.67 -13.84 -1.74
C PRO A 38 -6.47 -12.61 -2.65
N PRO A 39 -5.25 -12.43 -3.17
CA PRO A 39 -4.05 -13.18 -2.87
C PRO A 39 -3.46 -12.83 -1.49
N ARG A 40 -2.66 -13.73 -0.93
CA ARG A 40 -1.93 -13.51 0.33
C ARG A 40 -2.82 -13.29 1.57
N MET A 41 -3.96 -13.97 1.64
CA MET A 41 -4.83 -13.99 2.83
C MET A 41 -4.03 -14.35 4.09
N GLY A 42 -4.25 -13.60 5.18
CA GLY A 42 -3.57 -13.78 6.46
C GLY A 42 -2.21 -13.10 6.59
N SER A 43 -1.64 -12.55 5.51
CA SER A 43 -0.41 -11.73 5.58
C SER A 43 -0.73 -10.27 5.95
N TRP A 44 0.31 -9.54 6.35
CA TRP A 44 0.21 -8.12 6.68
C TRP A 44 0.36 -7.24 5.45
N THR A 45 -0.38 -6.15 5.40
CA THR A 45 -0.33 -5.17 4.32
C THR A 45 -0.32 -3.74 4.88
N LEU A 46 0.17 -2.81 4.09
CA LEU A 46 -0.08 -1.39 4.35
C LEU A 46 -1.52 -1.05 3.98
N PRO A 47 -2.17 -0.09 4.67
CA PRO A 47 -3.44 0.46 4.20
C PRO A 47 -3.32 1.02 2.78
N GLY A 48 -4.32 0.73 1.93
CA GLY A 48 -4.32 1.21 0.55
C GLY A 48 -4.99 0.27 -0.43
N GLY A 49 -5.14 0.73 -1.67
CA GLY A 49 -5.81 0.01 -2.74
C GLY A 49 -5.58 0.62 -4.11
N PHE A 50 -6.48 0.35 -5.05
CA PHE A 50 -6.38 0.87 -6.41
C PHE A 50 -6.91 2.30 -6.51
N ALA A 51 -6.19 3.14 -7.28
CA ALA A 51 -6.68 4.46 -7.62
C ALA A 51 -7.87 4.35 -8.59
N GLU A 52 -8.89 5.17 -8.37
CA GLU A 52 -10.00 5.34 -9.30
C GLU A 52 -9.62 6.25 -10.48
N PRO A 53 -10.35 6.18 -11.62
CA PRO A 53 -9.95 6.88 -12.85
C PRO A 53 -9.77 8.39 -12.70
N ASP A 54 -10.51 9.02 -11.80
CA ASP A 54 -10.53 10.48 -11.63
C ASP A 54 -9.77 10.94 -10.37
N GLU A 55 -8.99 10.05 -9.75
CA GLU A 55 -8.20 10.33 -8.54
C GLU A 55 -6.72 10.56 -8.84
N SER A 56 -6.12 11.52 -8.15
CA SER A 56 -4.67 11.53 -7.94
C SER A 56 -4.26 10.44 -6.95
N GLY A 57 -2.97 10.05 -6.96
CA GLY A 57 -2.46 9.07 -6.00
C GLY A 57 -2.64 9.50 -4.54
N LEU A 58 -2.62 10.81 -4.26
CA LEU A 58 -2.86 11.34 -2.92
C LEU A 58 -4.33 11.23 -2.51
N GLU A 59 -5.26 11.55 -3.39
CA GLU A 59 -6.70 11.40 -3.13
C GLU A 59 -7.05 9.94 -2.90
N ALA A 60 -6.54 9.04 -3.73
CA ALA A 60 -6.71 7.59 -3.55
C ALA A 60 -6.18 7.12 -2.20
N LEU A 61 -4.98 7.57 -1.77
CA LEU A 61 -4.41 7.24 -0.46
C LEU A 61 -5.34 7.67 0.68
N VAL A 62 -5.80 8.92 0.66
CA VAL A 62 -6.67 9.47 1.71
C VAL A 62 -7.99 8.69 1.80
N ARG A 63 -8.60 8.38 0.66
CA ARG A 63 -9.83 7.59 0.57
C ARG A 63 -9.63 6.17 1.11
N GLU A 64 -8.64 5.45 0.61
CA GLU A 64 -8.39 4.05 1.00
C GLU A 64 -8.06 3.92 2.49
N VAL A 65 -7.18 4.77 3.02
CA VAL A 65 -6.86 4.75 4.46
C VAL A 65 -8.10 5.01 5.30
N TYR A 66 -8.95 5.96 4.88
CA TYR A 66 -10.18 6.25 5.60
C TYR A 66 -11.20 5.12 5.51
N GLU A 67 -11.42 4.52 4.33
CA GLU A 67 -12.35 3.42 4.11
C GLU A 67 -11.97 2.18 4.93
N GLU A 68 -10.69 1.80 4.92
CA GLU A 68 -10.23 0.61 5.63
C GLU A 68 -10.10 0.79 7.16
N THR A 69 -9.81 2.01 7.63
CA THR A 69 -9.41 2.23 9.04
C THR A 69 -10.14 3.34 9.76
N GLY A 70 -10.91 4.19 9.07
CA GLY A 70 -11.53 5.38 9.66
C GLY A 70 -10.53 6.47 10.06
N LEU A 71 -9.22 6.30 9.80
CA LEU A 71 -8.20 7.29 10.17
C LEU A 71 -8.07 8.38 9.12
N VAL A 72 -7.70 9.57 9.59
CA VAL A 72 -7.44 10.73 8.73
C VAL A 72 -5.94 10.85 8.49
N VAL A 73 -5.56 10.87 7.22
CA VAL A 73 -4.18 11.07 6.77
C VAL A 73 -3.78 12.52 6.95
N THR A 74 -2.62 12.74 7.56
CA THR A 74 -1.97 14.05 7.68
C THR A 74 -0.52 13.97 7.22
N GLU A 75 0.03 15.09 6.73
CA GLU A 75 1.42 15.22 6.28
C GLU A 75 1.89 14.13 5.30
N PRO A 76 1.12 13.81 4.25
CA PRO A 76 1.52 12.78 3.30
C PRO A 76 2.69 13.25 2.44
N VAL A 77 3.72 12.39 2.33
CA VAL A 77 4.91 12.62 1.49
C VAL A 77 5.12 11.40 0.61
N ALA A 78 5.33 11.61 -0.69
CA ALA A 78 5.68 10.52 -1.59
C ALA A 78 7.00 9.89 -1.16
N HIS A 79 7.03 8.57 -1.08
CA HIS A 79 8.18 7.82 -0.57
C HIS A 79 8.87 7.01 -1.64
N SER A 80 8.15 6.11 -2.28
CA SER A 80 8.69 5.19 -3.29
C SER A 80 7.59 4.68 -4.20
N ALA A 81 8.02 4.05 -5.31
CA ALA A 81 7.11 3.34 -6.19
C ALA A 81 7.82 2.10 -6.77
N PHE A 82 7.15 0.96 -6.74
CA PHE A 82 7.70 -0.32 -7.20
C PHE A 82 6.71 -1.06 -8.09
N PRO A 83 7.20 -1.78 -9.10
CA PRO A 83 6.35 -2.70 -9.86
C PRO A 83 5.93 -3.88 -8.98
N ASN A 84 4.73 -4.39 -9.24
CA ASN A 84 4.22 -5.58 -8.58
C ASN A 84 3.41 -6.44 -9.54
N THR A 85 3.15 -7.66 -9.15
CA THR A 85 2.30 -8.59 -9.85
C THR A 85 1.19 -9.06 -8.92
N TYR A 86 -0.04 -8.85 -9.33
CA TYR A 86 -1.23 -9.21 -8.58
C TYR A 86 -2.01 -10.30 -9.32
N VAL A 87 -2.14 -11.49 -8.72
CA VAL A 87 -2.89 -12.61 -9.30
C VAL A 87 -4.27 -12.70 -8.65
N TYR A 88 -5.31 -12.52 -9.44
CA TYR A 88 -6.69 -12.61 -8.97
C TYR A 88 -7.54 -13.44 -9.93
N LYS A 89 -8.21 -14.46 -9.41
CA LYS A 89 -9.08 -15.38 -10.17
C LYS A 89 -8.42 -15.95 -11.44
N GLY A 90 -7.12 -16.29 -11.35
CA GLY A 90 -6.36 -16.85 -12.47
C GLY A 90 -5.86 -15.84 -13.50
N VAL A 91 -6.16 -14.56 -13.32
CA VAL A 91 -5.63 -13.47 -14.16
C VAL A 91 -4.49 -12.78 -13.45
N THR A 92 -3.39 -12.58 -14.18
CA THR A 92 -2.21 -11.87 -13.68
C THR A 92 -2.29 -10.41 -14.13
N TYR A 93 -2.31 -9.51 -13.15
CA TYR A 93 -2.28 -8.06 -13.38
C TYR A 93 -0.89 -7.52 -13.02
N ALA A 94 -0.33 -6.71 -13.90
CA ALA A 94 0.81 -5.88 -13.55
C ALA A 94 0.29 -4.62 -12.83
N THR A 95 0.89 -4.27 -11.69
CA THR A 95 0.57 -3.05 -10.94
C THR A 95 1.81 -2.19 -10.73
N PHE A 96 1.59 -0.93 -10.46
CA PHE A 96 2.60 0.02 -10.05
C PHE A 96 2.16 0.61 -8.72
N ASP A 97 2.82 0.16 -7.65
CA ASP A 97 2.43 0.46 -6.28
C ASP A 97 3.18 1.70 -5.80
N MET A 98 2.46 2.80 -5.66
CA MET A 98 2.97 4.08 -5.12
C MET A 98 2.81 4.09 -3.60
N VAL A 99 3.90 4.33 -2.87
CA VAL A 99 3.89 4.34 -1.42
C VAL A 99 4.18 5.73 -0.90
N TYR A 100 3.37 6.16 0.04
CA TYR A 100 3.49 7.42 0.78
C TYR A 100 3.85 7.14 2.24
N VAL A 101 4.55 8.07 2.87
CA VAL A 101 4.65 8.13 4.34
C VAL A 101 3.70 9.21 4.81
N CYS A 102 2.92 8.91 5.84
CA CYS A 102 1.97 9.87 6.42
C CYS A 102 1.81 9.65 7.92
N GLN A 103 1.27 10.66 8.60
CA GLN A 103 0.86 10.55 9.99
C GLN A 103 -0.64 10.29 10.06
N VAL A 104 -1.05 9.56 11.08
CA VAL A 104 -2.46 9.30 11.41
C VAL A 104 -2.66 9.35 12.92
N ASP A 105 -3.83 9.83 13.33
CA ASP A 105 -4.24 9.90 14.73
C ASP A 105 -5.51 9.08 14.97
N GLY A 106 -5.64 8.56 16.20
CA GLY A 106 -6.80 7.83 16.66
C GLY A 106 -6.60 6.33 16.75
N ALA A 107 -7.69 5.61 16.97
CA ALA A 107 -7.76 4.16 16.97
C ALA A 107 -8.40 3.69 15.66
N PRO A 108 -7.80 2.75 14.93
CA PRO A 108 -8.41 2.21 13.72
C PRO A 108 -9.76 1.55 14.01
N ILE A 109 -10.74 1.84 13.16
CA ILE A 109 -12.04 1.17 13.10
C ILE A 109 -12.10 0.49 11.75
N LEU A 110 -11.91 -0.83 11.74
CA LEU A 110 -11.84 -1.60 10.50
C LEU A 110 -13.21 -1.72 9.85
N ASP A 111 -13.25 -1.71 8.52
CA ASP A 111 -14.46 -1.93 7.74
C ASP A 111 -14.99 -3.37 7.86
N GLY A 112 -14.12 -4.34 8.17
CA GLY A 112 -14.45 -5.76 8.36
C GLY A 112 -14.78 -6.51 7.07
N THR A 113 -14.54 -5.91 5.91
CA THR A 113 -14.79 -6.54 4.60
C THR A 113 -13.52 -7.01 3.93
N GLU A 114 -12.45 -6.22 3.97
CA GLU A 114 -11.17 -6.52 3.34
C GLU A 114 -10.07 -6.89 4.34
N VAL A 115 -10.18 -6.35 5.54
CA VAL A 115 -9.22 -6.53 6.63
C VAL A 115 -9.94 -6.91 7.93
N ASP A 116 -9.39 -7.86 8.70
CA ASP A 116 -9.99 -8.40 9.93
C ASP A 116 -9.23 -8.03 11.21
N ALA A 117 -8.00 -7.59 11.08
CA ALA A 117 -7.17 -7.17 12.20
C ALA A 117 -6.20 -6.07 11.80
N HIS A 118 -5.80 -5.30 12.78
CA HIS A 118 -4.73 -4.32 12.65
C HIS A 118 -3.73 -4.47 13.79
N ARG A 119 -2.52 -4.04 13.54
CA ARG A 119 -1.48 -3.95 14.57
C ARG A 119 -0.51 -2.81 14.24
N TRP A 120 -0.04 -2.16 15.28
CA TRP A 120 1.05 -1.20 15.22
C TRP A 120 2.39 -1.94 15.40
N PHE A 121 3.31 -1.74 14.48
CA PHE A 121 4.62 -2.37 14.45
C PHE A 121 5.71 -1.35 14.67
N SER A 122 6.64 -1.65 15.57
CA SER A 122 7.90 -0.91 15.63
C SER A 122 8.73 -1.12 14.36
N LEU A 123 9.70 -0.25 14.10
CA LEU A 123 10.58 -0.38 12.94
C LEU A 123 11.32 -1.74 12.90
N THR A 124 11.69 -2.26 14.06
CA THR A 124 12.37 -3.56 14.17
C THR A 124 11.42 -4.71 13.80
N GLU A 125 10.17 -4.67 14.30
CA GLU A 125 9.17 -5.71 14.00
C GLU A 125 8.77 -5.74 12.53
N LEU A 126 8.82 -4.59 11.83
CA LEU A 126 8.51 -4.52 10.39
C LEU A 126 9.44 -5.36 9.52
N LEU A 127 10.70 -5.53 9.93
CA LEU A 127 11.69 -6.30 9.17
C LEU A 127 11.33 -7.79 9.12
N ASP A 128 10.70 -8.30 10.19
CA ASP A 128 10.33 -9.71 10.35
C ASP A 128 8.86 -9.98 10.00
N ALA A 129 8.08 -8.94 9.67
CA ALA A 129 6.67 -9.09 9.33
C ALA A 129 6.47 -9.79 7.98
N ASP A 130 5.49 -10.72 7.92
CA ASP A 130 5.07 -11.35 6.66
C ASP A 130 4.25 -10.37 5.82
N ILE A 131 4.93 -9.55 5.03
CA ILE A 131 4.32 -8.53 4.18
C ILE A 131 3.76 -9.17 2.90
N SER A 132 2.55 -8.78 2.53
CA SER A 132 1.77 -9.40 1.46
C SER A 132 2.41 -9.35 0.07
N PHE A 133 3.06 -8.24 -0.28
CA PHE A 133 3.60 -8.01 -1.62
C PHE A 133 5.05 -7.54 -1.58
N PRO A 134 5.89 -8.02 -2.53
CA PRO A 134 7.29 -7.60 -2.62
C PRO A 134 7.49 -6.08 -2.76
N SER A 135 6.61 -5.40 -3.50
CA SER A 135 6.61 -3.94 -3.65
C SER A 135 6.50 -3.22 -2.31
N LEU A 136 5.56 -3.66 -1.46
CA LEU A 136 5.35 -3.09 -0.13
C LEU A 136 6.50 -3.43 0.81
N LYS A 137 7.03 -4.67 0.73
CA LYS A 137 8.22 -5.06 1.52
C LYS A 137 9.41 -4.18 1.15
N ASN A 138 9.68 -3.96 -0.14
CA ASN A 138 10.75 -3.08 -0.59
C ASN A 138 10.59 -1.64 -0.09
N ALA A 139 9.36 -1.12 -0.11
CA ALA A 139 9.06 0.22 0.41
C ALA A 139 9.30 0.33 1.92
N ILE A 140 8.88 -0.68 2.69
CA ILE A 140 9.11 -0.76 4.13
C ILE A 140 10.61 -0.84 4.44
N ASP A 141 11.35 -1.70 3.74
CA ASP A 141 12.80 -1.85 3.96
C ASP A 141 13.56 -0.55 3.67
N LEU A 142 13.17 0.15 2.60
CA LEU A 142 13.71 1.47 2.28
C LEU A 142 13.39 2.49 3.40
N TYR A 143 12.15 2.49 3.89
CA TYR A 143 11.72 3.37 4.98
C TYR A 143 12.52 3.12 6.27
N VAL A 144 12.68 1.87 6.68
CA VAL A 144 13.45 1.50 7.87
C VAL A 144 14.90 1.91 7.72
N SER A 145 15.54 1.63 6.58
CA SER A 145 16.94 2.00 6.31
C SER A 145 17.18 3.51 6.42
N GLN A 146 16.26 4.33 5.95
CA GLN A 146 16.36 5.80 6.06
C GLN A 146 16.24 6.31 7.50
N HIS A 147 15.52 5.59 8.37
CA HIS A 147 15.37 5.93 9.77
C HIS A 147 16.57 5.50 10.62
N ASP A 148 17.19 4.37 10.29
CA ASP A 148 18.43 3.91 10.97
C ASP A 148 19.61 4.84 10.67
N LEU A 149 19.73 5.33 9.44
CA LEU A 149 20.75 6.30 9.06
C LEU A 149 20.62 7.63 9.83
N LYS A 150 19.40 8.09 10.10
CA LYS A 150 19.16 9.31 10.88
C LYS A 150 19.57 9.18 12.35
N LYS A 151 19.49 7.98 12.94
CA LYS A 151 19.94 7.72 14.33
C LYS A 151 21.46 7.66 14.46
N THR A 152 22.18 7.34 13.39
CA THR A 152 23.66 7.20 13.40
C THR A 152 24.38 8.52 13.18
N THR A 153 23.69 9.55 12.64
CA THR A 153 24.24 10.87 12.32
C THR A 153 23.87 11.99 13.30
N GLY A 154 23.17 11.69 14.37
CA GLY A 154 22.81 12.58 15.48
C GLY A 154 23.50 12.20 16.76
#